data_6790fc66c3dda65bb4e7ce8f2a4475fa
#
_entry.id   6790fc66c3dda65bb4e7ce8f2a4475fa
#
_cell.length_a   1.000
_cell.length_b   1.000
_cell.length_c   1.000
_cell.angle_alpha   90.00
_cell.angle_beta   90.00
_cell.angle_gamma   90.00
#
_symmetry.space_group_name_H-M   'P 1'
#
loop_
_entity.id
_entity.type
_entity.pdbx_description
1 polymer ?
#
loop_
_entity_poly.entity_id
_entity_poly.type
_entity_poly.pdbx_seq_one_letter_code
_entity_poly.pdbx_strand_id
1 'polypeptide(L)'
;ALRQHLLRLQQYTKKDMIYLARGGFWSTAPFIFSSVLSIALVWAFANLLPKDIYGTYKFVMTLSGSLSFLTLTGINIAVTQAAARGYEGVLPYALKIQLRWNVLFTIAMFGVAGYYFIHNNALIGTAVCILAVTFPLTTSFNTYGAYLFGKKQFRQIAGYQIFTSFFYIAAMVSILAVTDNLLFIITVYALGSLTPLLFFYYRTLQLSGEQSQFLAEQKAQFLNYLKHLSVMNIFSTLSQYVDKIVEIRREIVNRDK
;
A
#
# COMPACT_ATOMS: atom_id res chain seq x y z
N ALA A 1 -18.92 26.17 19.75
CA ALA A 1 -17.93 27.10 19.19
C ALA A 1 -17.47 26.65 17.78
N LEU A 2 -16.91 25.46 17.60
CA LEU A 2 -16.34 24.97 16.33
C LEU A 2 -17.37 24.91 15.17
N ARG A 3 -18.57 24.38 15.44
CA ARG A 3 -19.66 24.29 14.45
C ARG A 3 -20.12 25.67 13.95
N GLN A 4 -20.20 26.66 14.84
CA GLN A 4 -20.56 28.04 14.44
C GLN A 4 -19.49 28.72 13.61
N HIS A 5 -18.20 28.47 13.89
CA HIS A 5 -17.10 28.94 13.06
C HIS A 5 -17.10 28.32 11.66
N LEU A 6 -17.35 27.02 11.56
CA LEU A 6 -17.46 26.32 10.26
C LEU A 6 -18.64 26.85 9.44
N LEU A 7 -19.78 27.14 10.04
CA LEU A 7 -20.94 27.72 9.34
C LEU A 7 -20.66 29.15 8.83
N ARG A 8 -19.90 29.97 9.57
CA ARG A 8 -19.46 31.29 9.08
C ARG A 8 -18.52 31.18 7.87
N LEU A 9 -17.54 30.25 7.93
CA LEU A 9 -16.63 30.00 6.82
C LEU A 9 -17.37 29.47 5.57
N GLN A 10 -18.46 28.72 5.75
CA GLN A 10 -19.28 28.22 4.66
C GLN A 10 -19.93 29.37 3.86
N GLN A 11 -20.32 30.46 4.50
CA GLN A 11 -20.87 31.65 3.83
C GLN A 11 -19.85 32.33 2.90
N TYR A 12 -18.56 32.32 3.28
CA TYR A 12 -17.49 32.91 2.47
C TYR A 12 -17.01 32.01 1.32
N THR A 13 -16.93 30.70 1.54
CA THR A 13 -16.31 29.77 0.59
C THR A 13 -17.29 29.08 -0.33
N LYS A 14 -18.61 29.22 -0.11
CA LYS A 14 -19.69 28.50 -0.84
C LYS A 14 -19.51 26.96 -0.85
N LYS A 15 -18.71 26.42 0.07
CA LYS A 15 -18.43 24.98 0.21
C LYS A 15 -18.91 24.49 1.56
N ASP A 16 -19.37 23.24 1.62
CA ASP A 16 -19.79 22.61 2.88
C ASP A 16 -18.56 22.33 3.77
N MET A 17 -18.24 23.28 4.64
CA MET A 17 -17.09 23.22 5.55
C MET A 17 -17.24 22.13 6.61
N ILE A 18 -18.48 21.76 6.97
CA ILE A 18 -18.75 20.67 7.91
C ILE A 18 -18.38 19.33 7.25
N TYR A 19 -18.76 19.15 5.99
CA TYR A 19 -18.40 17.99 5.22
C TYR A 19 -16.86 17.87 5.04
N LEU A 20 -16.19 18.98 4.70
CA LEU A 20 -14.73 19.01 4.55
C LEU A 20 -14.01 18.71 5.86
N ALA A 21 -14.43 19.29 6.98
CA ALA A 21 -13.86 19.04 8.29
C ALA A 21 -14.05 17.57 8.72
N ARG A 22 -15.25 17.02 8.50
CA ARG A 22 -15.56 15.63 8.82
C ARG A 22 -14.76 14.66 7.91
N GLY A 23 -14.69 14.95 6.61
CA GLY A 23 -13.90 14.17 5.65
C GLY A 23 -12.40 14.21 5.97
N GLY A 24 -11.87 15.41 6.27
CA GLY A 24 -10.49 15.60 6.69
C GLY A 24 -10.15 14.83 7.98
N PHE A 25 -11.00 14.93 9.00
CA PHE A 25 -10.83 14.18 10.25
C PHE A 25 -10.74 12.65 9.99
N TRP A 26 -11.72 12.09 9.28
CA TRP A 26 -11.74 10.64 8.99
C TRP A 26 -10.61 10.21 8.04
N SER A 27 -10.07 11.09 7.22
CA SER A 27 -8.90 10.79 6.39
C SER A 27 -7.59 10.85 7.18
N THR A 28 -7.50 11.68 8.22
CA THR A 28 -6.27 11.89 9.00
C THR A 28 -6.18 10.94 10.21
N ALA A 29 -7.30 10.60 10.83
CA ALA A 29 -7.33 9.76 12.02
C ALA A 29 -6.59 8.41 11.87
N PRO A 30 -6.72 7.66 10.75
CA PRO A 30 -5.96 6.42 10.56
C PRO A 30 -4.46 6.63 10.53
N PHE A 31 -3.98 7.73 9.94
CA PHE A 31 -2.55 8.04 9.89
C PHE A 31 -1.98 8.28 11.29
N ILE A 32 -2.66 9.07 12.11
CA ILE A 32 -2.25 9.34 13.50
C ILE A 32 -2.23 8.02 14.28
N PHE A 33 -3.30 7.23 14.19
CA PHE A 33 -3.40 5.96 14.88
C PHE A 33 -2.30 4.97 14.45
N SER A 34 -2.09 4.82 13.14
CA SER A 34 -1.05 3.95 12.60
C SER A 34 0.36 4.43 12.97
N SER A 35 0.59 5.74 13.04
CA SER A 35 1.89 6.28 13.46
C SER A 35 2.21 5.93 14.92
N VAL A 36 1.24 6.07 15.82
CA VAL A 36 1.42 5.67 17.22
C VAL A 36 1.71 4.17 17.34
N LEU A 37 0.94 3.34 16.65
CA LEU A 37 1.17 1.90 16.64
C LEU A 37 2.52 1.51 16.00
N SER A 38 2.97 2.26 15.00
CA SER A 38 4.27 2.02 14.35
C SER A 38 5.44 2.26 15.31
N ILE A 39 5.32 3.22 16.24
CA ILE A 39 6.32 3.45 17.30
C ILE A 39 6.44 2.19 18.18
N ALA A 40 5.30 1.60 18.59
CA ALA A 40 5.30 0.37 19.37
C ALA A 40 5.95 -0.80 18.60
N LEU A 41 5.71 -0.90 17.30
CA LEU A 41 6.33 -1.91 16.45
C LEU A 41 7.85 -1.71 16.32
N VAL A 42 8.31 -0.48 16.13
CA VAL A 42 9.75 -0.15 16.09
C VAL A 42 10.41 -0.48 17.43
N TRP A 43 9.76 -0.16 18.54
CA TRP A 43 10.23 -0.54 19.88
C TRP A 43 10.33 -2.07 20.03
N ALA A 44 9.33 -2.81 19.57
CA ALA A 44 9.34 -4.27 19.61
C ALA A 44 10.51 -4.86 18.80
N PHE A 45 10.74 -4.38 17.58
CA PHE A 45 11.87 -4.80 16.75
C PHE A 45 13.22 -4.50 17.42
N ALA A 46 13.36 -3.34 18.06
CA ALA A 46 14.62 -2.91 18.67
C ALA A 46 14.97 -3.72 19.95
N ASN A 47 13.95 -4.16 20.70
CA ASN A 47 14.16 -4.80 22.01
C ASN A 47 14.00 -6.33 21.99
N LEU A 48 13.20 -6.86 21.06
CA LEU A 48 12.86 -8.29 21.04
C LEU A 48 13.65 -9.07 19.98
N LEU A 49 14.29 -8.41 19.02
CA LEU A 49 14.93 -9.10 17.90
C LEU A 49 16.45 -8.90 17.90
N PRO A 50 17.25 -9.96 17.69
CA PRO A 50 18.69 -9.86 17.46
C PRO A 50 18.99 -8.94 16.24
N LYS A 51 20.06 -8.14 16.35
CA LYS A 51 20.42 -7.14 15.32
C LYS A 51 20.61 -7.74 13.93
N ASP A 52 21.19 -8.93 13.85
CA ASP A 52 21.48 -9.62 12.58
C ASP A 52 20.17 -10.05 11.89
N ILE A 53 19.21 -10.57 12.66
CA ILE A 53 17.90 -10.98 12.13
C ILE A 53 17.11 -9.75 11.71
N TYR A 54 17.13 -8.67 12.49
CA TYR A 54 16.52 -7.41 12.12
C TYR A 54 17.14 -6.81 10.86
N GLY A 55 18.47 -6.85 10.74
CA GLY A 55 19.18 -6.41 9.54
C GLY A 55 18.74 -7.20 8.31
N THR A 56 18.67 -8.52 8.41
CA THR A 56 18.24 -9.40 7.32
C THR A 56 16.76 -9.15 6.96
N TYR A 57 15.89 -8.99 7.95
CA TYR A 57 14.49 -8.60 7.73
C TYR A 57 14.39 -7.29 6.95
N LYS A 58 15.09 -6.25 7.41
CA LYS A 58 15.13 -4.94 6.72
C LYS A 58 15.66 -5.04 5.30
N PHE A 59 16.70 -5.83 5.08
CA PHE A 59 17.25 -6.09 3.76
C PHE A 59 16.23 -6.68 2.81
N VAL A 60 15.54 -7.77 3.21
CA VAL A 60 14.52 -8.44 2.40
C VAL A 60 13.35 -7.50 2.10
N MET A 61 12.92 -6.69 3.09
CA MET A 61 11.86 -5.70 2.89
C MET A 61 12.28 -4.60 1.92
N THR A 62 13.51 -4.08 2.05
CA THR A 62 14.04 -3.04 1.16
C THR A 62 14.19 -3.55 -0.27
N LEU A 63 14.65 -4.79 -0.43
CA LEU A 63 14.77 -5.45 -1.73
C LEU A 63 13.41 -5.56 -2.43
N SER A 64 12.38 -6.01 -1.71
CA SER A 64 11.01 -6.09 -2.22
C SER A 64 10.44 -4.70 -2.54
N GLY A 65 10.69 -3.71 -1.67
CA GLY A 65 10.31 -2.33 -1.88
C GLY A 65 10.98 -1.71 -3.11
N SER A 66 12.26 -2.00 -3.34
CA SER A 66 13.00 -1.49 -4.51
C SER A 66 12.41 -1.97 -5.83
N LEU A 67 11.88 -3.19 -5.87
CA LEU A 67 11.23 -3.75 -7.06
C LEU A 67 9.76 -3.32 -7.22
N SER A 68 9.19 -2.61 -6.24
CA SER A 68 7.78 -2.20 -6.26
C SER A 68 7.42 -1.29 -7.45
N PHE A 69 8.40 -0.63 -8.10
CA PHE A 69 8.17 0.13 -9.33
C PHE A 69 7.65 -0.74 -10.49
N LEU A 70 7.86 -2.06 -10.45
CA LEU A 70 7.28 -3.00 -11.41
C LEU A 70 5.78 -3.24 -11.18
N THR A 71 5.24 -2.80 -10.06
CA THR A 71 3.79 -2.86 -9.80
C THR A 71 3.07 -1.68 -10.46
N LEU A 72 1.78 -1.84 -10.70
CA LEU A 72 0.96 -0.82 -11.35
C LEU A 72 0.55 0.26 -10.34
N THR A 73 1.40 1.26 -10.13
CA THR A 73 1.24 2.26 -9.07
C THR A 73 0.10 3.27 -9.32
N GLY A 74 -0.24 3.55 -10.58
CA GLY A 74 -1.30 4.51 -10.95
C GLY A 74 -2.73 4.02 -10.76
N ILE A 75 -2.94 2.73 -10.50
CA ILE A 75 -4.27 2.11 -10.50
C ILE A 75 -5.19 2.67 -9.41
N ASN A 76 -4.66 3.01 -8.23
CA ASN A 76 -5.47 3.56 -7.14
C ASN A 76 -6.09 4.91 -7.51
N ILE A 77 -5.35 5.77 -8.23
CA ILE A 77 -5.85 7.05 -8.72
C ILE A 77 -6.95 6.83 -9.76
N ALA A 78 -6.72 5.90 -10.70
CA ALA A 78 -7.70 5.55 -11.73
C ALA A 78 -8.99 4.96 -11.13
N VAL A 79 -8.87 4.06 -10.13
CA VAL A 79 -10.03 3.50 -9.41
C VAL A 79 -10.79 4.58 -8.65
N THR A 80 -10.10 5.49 -7.96
CA THR A 80 -10.73 6.61 -7.26
C THR A 80 -11.55 7.47 -8.21
N GLN A 81 -10.98 7.82 -9.37
CA GLN A 81 -11.68 8.63 -10.36
C GLN A 81 -12.88 7.90 -10.96
N ALA A 82 -12.74 6.64 -11.32
CA ALA A 82 -13.82 5.84 -11.89
C ALA A 82 -14.97 5.63 -10.88
N ALA A 83 -14.64 5.34 -9.62
CA ALA A 83 -15.62 5.23 -8.54
C ALA A 83 -16.35 6.55 -8.27
N ALA A 84 -15.64 7.70 -8.34
CA ALA A 84 -16.24 9.03 -8.21
C ALA A 84 -17.21 9.36 -9.36
N ARG A 85 -16.97 8.81 -10.55
CA ARG A 85 -17.88 8.91 -11.70
C ARG A 85 -19.07 7.96 -11.64
N GLY A 86 -19.15 7.11 -10.61
CA GLY A 86 -20.25 6.15 -10.44
C GLY A 86 -20.04 4.81 -11.15
N TYR A 87 -18.83 4.49 -11.63
CA TYR A 87 -18.55 3.22 -12.30
C TYR A 87 -18.42 2.11 -11.25
N GLU A 88 -19.49 1.38 -11.02
CA GLU A 88 -19.57 0.39 -9.92
C GLU A 88 -18.73 -0.87 -10.19
N GLY A 89 -18.70 -1.37 -11.41
CA GLY A 89 -17.91 -2.54 -11.82
C GLY A 89 -16.39 -2.33 -11.88
N VAL A 90 -15.87 -1.13 -11.51
CA VAL A 90 -14.44 -0.82 -11.62
C VAL A 90 -13.59 -1.63 -10.64
N LEU A 91 -14.11 -1.96 -9.44
CA LEU A 91 -13.32 -2.62 -8.40
C LEU A 91 -12.82 -4.02 -8.82
N PRO A 92 -13.67 -4.97 -9.25
CA PRO A 92 -13.22 -6.29 -9.70
C PRO A 92 -12.39 -6.22 -11.00
N TYR A 93 -12.70 -5.25 -11.86
CA TYR A 93 -11.95 -5.05 -13.10
C TYR A 93 -10.51 -4.57 -12.82
N ALA A 94 -10.34 -3.61 -11.92
CA ALA A 94 -9.05 -3.10 -11.49
C ALA A 94 -8.20 -4.19 -10.81
N LEU A 95 -8.80 -5.01 -9.94
CA LEU A 95 -8.12 -6.16 -9.34
C LEU A 95 -7.55 -7.09 -10.41
N LYS A 96 -8.36 -7.45 -11.43
CA LYS A 96 -7.94 -8.33 -12.51
C LYS A 96 -6.75 -7.77 -13.30
N ILE A 97 -6.77 -6.47 -13.60
CA ILE A 97 -5.67 -5.81 -14.30
C ILE A 97 -4.42 -5.79 -13.43
N GLN A 98 -4.56 -5.41 -12.16
CA GLN A 98 -3.42 -5.30 -11.25
C GLN A 98 -2.75 -6.65 -11.00
N LEU A 99 -3.53 -7.72 -10.79
CA LEU A 99 -2.99 -9.07 -10.65
C LEU A 99 -2.20 -9.52 -11.89
N ARG A 100 -2.73 -9.25 -13.10
CA ARG A 100 -2.01 -9.56 -14.35
C ARG A 100 -0.71 -8.80 -14.47
N TRP A 101 -0.71 -7.51 -14.14
CA TRP A 101 0.49 -6.69 -14.21
C TRP A 101 1.51 -7.09 -13.15
N ASN A 102 1.06 -7.41 -11.95
CA ASN A 102 1.92 -7.82 -10.85
C ASN A 102 2.67 -9.15 -11.10
N VAL A 103 2.32 -9.91 -12.13
CA VAL A 103 3.10 -11.07 -12.59
C VAL A 103 4.54 -10.68 -12.93
N LEU A 104 4.77 -9.48 -13.48
CA LEU A 104 6.13 -8.98 -13.76
C LEU A 104 6.95 -8.84 -12.47
N PHE A 105 6.36 -8.27 -11.43
CA PHE A 105 7.00 -8.18 -10.11
C PHE A 105 7.30 -9.57 -9.55
N THR A 106 6.34 -10.50 -9.62
CA THR A 106 6.48 -11.87 -9.12
C THR A 106 7.64 -12.59 -9.83
N ILE A 107 7.73 -12.49 -11.16
CA ILE A 107 8.83 -13.09 -11.95
C ILE A 107 10.17 -12.49 -11.52
N ALA A 108 10.28 -11.18 -11.41
CA ALA A 108 11.51 -10.51 -10.97
C ALA A 108 11.94 -10.97 -9.58
N MET A 109 11.00 -11.05 -8.62
CA MET A 109 11.27 -11.52 -7.26
C MET A 109 11.71 -12.99 -7.23
N PHE A 110 11.09 -13.87 -8.02
CA PHE A 110 11.56 -15.26 -8.13
C PHE A 110 12.96 -15.35 -8.78
N GLY A 111 13.29 -14.48 -9.73
CA GLY A 111 14.65 -14.37 -10.25
C GLY A 111 15.67 -14.01 -9.19
N VAL A 112 15.34 -13.04 -8.33
CA VAL A 112 16.16 -12.67 -7.16
C VAL A 112 16.25 -13.82 -6.16
N ALA A 113 15.15 -14.50 -5.87
CA ALA A 113 15.17 -15.68 -4.97
C ALA A 113 16.09 -16.78 -5.53
N GLY A 114 16.01 -17.06 -6.84
CA GLY A 114 16.88 -18.01 -7.53
C GLY A 114 18.37 -17.66 -7.40
N TYR A 115 18.71 -16.37 -7.54
CA TYR A 115 20.07 -15.88 -7.31
C TYR A 115 20.56 -16.23 -5.89
N TYR A 116 19.75 -16.01 -4.85
CA TYR A 116 20.14 -16.34 -3.47
C TYR A 116 20.22 -17.83 -3.21
N PHE A 117 19.39 -18.67 -3.83
CA PHE A 117 19.48 -20.11 -3.74
C PHE A 117 20.79 -20.64 -4.35
N ILE A 118 21.19 -20.13 -5.52
CA ILE A 118 22.44 -20.51 -6.19
C ILE A 118 23.67 -20.13 -5.33
N HIS A 119 23.60 -19.02 -4.60
CA HIS A 119 24.66 -18.56 -3.69
C HIS A 119 24.57 -19.14 -2.28
N ASN A 120 23.91 -20.29 -2.12
CA ASN A 120 23.77 -21.01 -0.84
C ASN A 120 23.12 -20.21 0.29
N ASN A 121 22.35 -19.17 -0.01
CA ASN A 121 21.59 -18.39 0.99
C ASN A 121 20.09 -18.72 0.91
N ALA A 122 19.76 -19.96 1.32
CA ALA A 122 18.38 -20.46 1.28
C ALA A 122 17.43 -19.63 2.18
N LEU A 123 17.93 -19.05 3.27
CA LEU A 123 17.13 -18.24 4.19
C LEU A 123 16.56 -17.00 3.47
N ILE A 124 17.42 -16.22 2.82
CA ILE A 124 16.98 -15.04 2.06
C ILE A 124 16.15 -15.46 0.85
N GLY A 125 16.56 -16.52 0.13
CA GLY A 125 15.82 -17.04 -1.02
C GLY A 125 14.37 -17.37 -0.66
N THR A 126 14.14 -18.12 0.42
CA THR A 126 12.81 -18.49 0.89
C THR A 126 12.01 -17.26 1.35
N ALA A 127 12.63 -16.34 2.08
CA ALA A 127 12.01 -15.10 2.52
C ALA A 127 11.51 -14.25 1.32
N VAL A 128 12.33 -14.13 0.27
CA VAL A 128 11.99 -13.44 -0.96
C VAL A 128 10.85 -14.14 -1.71
N CYS A 129 10.83 -15.50 -1.75
CA CYS A 129 9.72 -16.25 -2.33
C CYS A 129 8.37 -15.97 -1.63
N ILE A 130 8.36 -15.89 -0.30
CA ILE A 130 7.14 -15.54 0.44
C ILE A 130 6.63 -14.16 0.01
N LEU A 131 7.51 -13.16 -0.09
CA LEU A 131 7.13 -11.82 -0.50
C LEU A 131 6.80 -11.72 -2.00
N ALA A 132 7.41 -12.54 -2.86
CA ALA A 132 7.10 -12.62 -4.28
C ALA A 132 5.62 -12.95 -4.55
N VAL A 133 5.01 -13.75 -3.69
CA VAL A 133 3.59 -14.11 -3.79
C VAL A 133 2.70 -13.14 -3.04
N THR A 134 3.08 -12.77 -1.83
CA THR A 134 2.20 -12.01 -0.93
C THR A 134 2.16 -10.51 -1.23
N PHE A 135 3.26 -9.89 -1.64
CA PHE A 135 3.32 -8.47 -1.95
C PHE A 135 2.39 -8.07 -3.13
N PRO A 136 2.37 -8.80 -4.27
CA PRO A 136 1.40 -8.56 -5.34
C PRO A 136 -0.06 -8.67 -4.90
N LEU A 137 -0.36 -9.62 -4.03
CA LEU A 137 -1.71 -9.79 -3.49
C LEU A 137 -2.11 -8.62 -2.58
N THR A 138 -1.23 -8.21 -1.64
CA THR A 138 -1.51 -7.09 -0.75
C THR A 138 -1.75 -5.79 -1.52
N THR A 139 -0.91 -5.48 -2.53
CA THR A 139 -1.09 -4.29 -3.36
C THR A 139 -2.38 -4.35 -4.17
N SER A 140 -2.75 -5.51 -4.70
CA SER A 140 -3.94 -5.69 -5.52
C SER A 140 -5.23 -5.58 -4.70
N PHE A 141 -5.31 -6.24 -3.57
CA PHE A 141 -6.50 -6.18 -2.72
C PHE A 141 -6.67 -4.83 -2.01
N ASN A 142 -5.61 -4.04 -1.83
CA ASN A 142 -5.71 -2.70 -1.24
C ASN A 142 -6.48 -1.68 -2.11
N THR A 143 -6.82 -2.00 -3.36
CA THR A 143 -7.62 -1.15 -4.27
C THR A 143 -9.01 -0.82 -3.74
N TYR A 144 -9.56 -1.60 -2.78
CA TYR A 144 -10.83 -1.27 -2.14
C TYR A 144 -10.80 0.10 -1.45
N GLY A 145 -9.65 0.50 -0.88
CA GLY A 145 -9.48 1.79 -0.25
C GLY A 145 -9.66 2.94 -1.25
N ALA A 146 -9.07 2.81 -2.44
CA ALA A 146 -9.23 3.77 -3.53
C ALA A 146 -10.69 3.85 -4.03
N TYR A 147 -11.38 2.72 -4.13
CA TYR A 147 -12.79 2.66 -4.49
C TYR A 147 -13.68 3.39 -3.47
N LEU A 148 -13.53 3.06 -2.18
CA LEU A 148 -14.28 3.72 -1.11
C LEU A 148 -13.98 5.22 -1.02
N PHE A 149 -12.73 5.62 -1.30
CA PHE A 149 -12.35 7.03 -1.35
C PHE A 149 -13.09 7.77 -2.47
N GLY A 150 -13.16 7.19 -3.66
CA GLY A 150 -13.96 7.72 -4.77
C GLY A 150 -15.45 7.84 -4.45
N LYS A 151 -16.00 6.87 -3.71
CA LYS A 151 -17.39 6.90 -3.20
C LYS A 151 -17.58 7.82 -1.99
N LYS A 152 -16.54 8.54 -1.53
CA LYS A 152 -16.56 9.46 -0.37
C LYS A 152 -16.94 8.79 0.96
N GLN A 153 -16.70 7.50 1.10
CA GLN A 153 -17.00 6.73 2.30
C GLN A 153 -15.84 6.78 3.32
N PHE A 154 -15.40 7.99 3.67
CA PHE A 154 -14.21 8.24 4.50
C PHE A 154 -14.25 7.55 5.86
N ARG A 155 -15.40 7.50 6.52
CA ARG A 155 -15.56 6.82 7.82
C ARG A 155 -15.29 5.31 7.70
N GLN A 156 -15.74 4.69 6.62
CA GLN A 156 -15.57 3.26 6.39
C GLN A 156 -14.09 2.94 6.11
N ILE A 157 -13.43 3.75 5.26
CA ILE A 157 -11.99 3.63 5.00
C ILE A 157 -11.21 3.73 6.31
N ALA A 158 -11.51 4.77 7.12
CA ALA A 158 -10.83 5.00 8.39
C ALA A 158 -10.95 3.78 9.31
N GLY A 159 -12.16 3.23 9.47
CA GLY A 159 -12.38 2.03 10.27
C GLY A 159 -11.60 0.82 9.77
N TYR A 160 -11.59 0.60 8.45
CA TYR A 160 -10.86 -0.52 7.85
C TYR A 160 -9.35 -0.37 8.00
N GLN A 161 -8.81 0.83 7.79
CA GLN A 161 -7.38 1.11 7.95
C GLN A 161 -6.91 0.97 9.40
N ILE A 162 -7.68 1.50 10.36
CA ILE A 162 -7.38 1.35 11.79
C ILE A 162 -7.37 -0.13 12.18
N PHE A 163 -8.39 -0.89 11.78
CA PHE A 163 -8.44 -2.33 12.07
C PHE A 163 -7.27 -3.08 11.43
N THR A 164 -6.97 -2.81 10.15
CA THR A 164 -5.84 -3.44 9.45
C THR A 164 -4.52 -3.16 10.13
N SER A 165 -4.27 -1.90 10.52
CA SER A 165 -3.04 -1.50 11.22
C SER A 165 -2.93 -2.16 12.58
N PHE A 166 -4.01 -2.18 13.34
CA PHE A 166 -4.04 -2.83 14.66
C PHE A 166 -3.79 -4.33 14.56
N PHE A 167 -4.52 -5.02 13.67
CA PHE A 167 -4.37 -6.47 13.46
C PHE A 167 -2.95 -6.84 13.03
N TYR A 168 -2.39 -6.11 12.07
CA TYR A 168 -1.04 -6.32 11.58
C TYR A 168 0.00 -6.13 12.69
N ILE A 169 -0.08 -5.01 13.43
CA ILE A 169 0.91 -4.70 14.47
C ILE A 169 0.78 -5.66 15.66
N ALA A 170 -0.44 -6.00 16.06
CA ALA A 170 -0.67 -7.00 17.10
C ALA A 170 -0.07 -8.37 16.72
N ALA A 171 -0.30 -8.83 15.48
CA ALA A 171 0.28 -10.06 14.96
C ALA A 171 1.82 -10.01 14.96
N MET A 172 2.40 -8.88 14.50
CA MET A 172 3.86 -8.70 14.46
C MET A 172 4.48 -8.68 15.86
N VAL A 173 3.92 -7.92 16.79
CA VAL A 173 4.43 -7.87 18.18
C VAL A 173 4.32 -9.23 18.84
N SER A 174 3.24 -9.97 18.61
CA SER A 174 3.05 -11.31 19.15
C SER A 174 4.12 -12.30 18.65
N ILE A 175 4.40 -12.29 17.34
CA ILE A 175 5.42 -13.21 16.79
C ILE A 175 6.83 -12.84 17.25
N LEU A 176 7.15 -11.54 17.33
CA LEU A 176 8.45 -11.07 17.81
C LEU A 176 8.71 -11.46 19.29
N ALA A 177 7.67 -11.60 20.10
CA ALA A 177 7.77 -12.05 21.48
C ALA A 177 7.96 -13.57 21.62
N VAL A 178 7.66 -14.34 20.56
CA VAL A 178 7.67 -15.82 20.60
C VAL A 178 8.89 -16.43 19.90
N THR A 179 9.38 -15.80 18.82
CA THR A 179 10.45 -16.38 18.00
C THR A 179 11.32 -15.36 17.31
N ASP A 180 12.59 -15.72 17.17
CA ASP A 180 13.60 -14.97 16.39
C ASP A 180 13.74 -15.51 14.96
N ASN A 181 12.93 -16.49 14.55
CA ASN A 181 13.04 -17.09 13.23
C ASN A 181 12.52 -16.14 12.15
N LEU A 182 13.43 -15.68 11.27
CA LEU A 182 13.14 -14.74 10.19
C LEU A 182 11.98 -15.18 9.30
N LEU A 183 11.89 -16.47 8.96
CA LEU A 183 10.85 -16.97 8.05
C LEU A 183 9.46 -16.90 8.68
N PHE A 184 9.34 -17.21 9.99
CA PHE A 184 8.08 -17.04 10.71
C PHE A 184 7.68 -15.56 10.78
N ILE A 185 8.63 -14.66 11.06
CA ILE A 185 8.37 -13.22 11.12
C ILE A 185 7.88 -12.71 9.77
N ILE A 186 8.53 -13.07 8.65
CA ILE A 186 8.11 -12.68 7.30
C ILE A 186 6.75 -13.29 6.92
N THR A 187 6.49 -14.54 7.34
CA THR A 187 5.19 -15.18 7.09
C THR A 187 4.07 -14.47 7.84
N VAL A 188 4.28 -14.13 9.11
CA VAL A 188 3.29 -13.36 9.90
C VAL A 188 3.12 -11.94 9.35
N TYR A 189 4.19 -11.29 8.90
CA TYR A 189 4.11 -10.02 8.16
C TYR A 189 3.20 -10.15 6.95
N ALA A 190 3.42 -11.17 6.13
CA ALA A 190 2.69 -11.42 4.89
C ALA A 190 1.21 -11.73 5.16
N LEU A 191 0.92 -12.68 6.04
CA LEU A 191 -0.45 -13.09 6.37
C LEU A 191 -1.18 -12.03 7.20
N GLY A 192 -0.51 -11.39 8.16
CA GLY A 192 -1.07 -10.33 8.98
C GLY A 192 -1.48 -9.10 8.19
N SER A 193 -0.76 -8.78 7.11
CA SER A 193 -1.15 -7.71 6.19
C SER A 193 -2.23 -8.14 5.21
N LEU A 194 -2.15 -9.34 4.65
CA LEU A 194 -3.04 -9.83 3.59
C LEU A 194 -4.45 -10.17 4.09
N THR A 195 -4.56 -10.83 5.26
CA THR A 195 -5.84 -11.32 5.79
C THR A 195 -6.92 -10.22 5.93
N PRO A 196 -6.67 -9.09 6.62
CA PRO A 196 -7.67 -8.04 6.72
C PRO A 196 -7.96 -7.36 5.38
N LEU A 197 -6.97 -7.26 4.48
CA LEU A 197 -7.18 -6.70 3.15
C LEU A 197 -8.14 -7.55 2.32
N LEU A 198 -7.98 -8.87 2.34
CA LEU A 198 -8.91 -9.81 1.70
C LEU A 198 -10.33 -9.65 2.26
N PHE A 199 -10.47 -9.65 3.58
CA PHE A 199 -11.76 -9.51 4.24
C PHE A 199 -12.47 -8.21 3.83
N PHE A 200 -11.78 -7.07 3.90
CA PHE A 200 -12.37 -5.78 3.56
C PHE A 200 -12.59 -5.59 2.06
N TYR A 201 -11.76 -6.19 1.22
CA TYR A 201 -11.99 -6.22 -0.22
C TYR A 201 -13.31 -6.93 -0.56
N TYR A 202 -13.52 -8.16 -0.05
CA TYR A 202 -14.74 -8.92 -0.28
C TYR A 202 -15.96 -8.22 0.30
N ARG A 203 -15.86 -7.66 1.49
CA ARG A 203 -16.93 -6.86 2.08
C ARG A 203 -17.28 -5.63 1.23
N THR A 204 -16.29 -4.94 0.69
CA THR A 204 -16.50 -3.79 -0.20
C THR A 204 -17.14 -4.23 -1.52
N LEU A 205 -16.72 -5.36 -2.06
CA LEU A 205 -17.29 -5.94 -3.28
C LEU A 205 -18.79 -6.26 -3.11
N GLN A 206 -19.17 -6.88 -2.01
CA GLN A 206 -20.57 -7.17 -1.69
C GLN A 206 -21.42 -5.89 -1.57
N LEU A 207 -20.86 -4.83 -0.99
CA LEU A 207 -21.54 -3.54 -0.85
C LEU A 207 -21.63 -2.75 -2.16
N SER A 208 -20.75 -3.02 -3.13
CA SER A 208 -20.73 -2.32 -4.43
C SER A 208 -21.75 -2.82 -5.44
N GLY A 209 -22.51 -3.87 -5.13
CA GLY A 209 -23.47 -4.48 -6.06
C GLY A 209 -22.78 -5.25 -7.19
N GLU A 210 -22.61 -6.55 -7.03
CA GLU A 210 -21.85 -7.44 -7.94
C GLU A 210 -22.34 -7.44 -9.41
N GLN A 211 -23.49 -6.85 -9.72
CA GLN A 211 -24.16 -6.98 -11.02
C GLN A 211 -24.02 -5.74 -11.93
N SER A 212 -23.33 -4.71 -11.51
CA SER A 212 -23.13 -3.53 -12.36
C SER A 212 -22.18 -3.85 -13.49
N GLN A 213 -22.71 -3.95 -14.70
CA GLN A 213 -21.89 -4.18 -15.89
C GLN A 213 -20.96 -2.97 -16.12
N PHE A 214 -19.67 -3.20 -16.00
CA PHE A 214 -18.68 -2.23 -16.42
C PHE A 214 -18.64 -2.20 -17.95
N LEU A 215 -19.25 -1.16 -18.54
CA LEU A 215 -19.48 -1.04 -19.99
C LEU A 215 -18.15 -0.98 -20.75
N ALA A 216 -18.15 -1.43 -22.02
CA ALA A 216 -16.93 -1.46 -22.83
C ALA A 216 -16.30 -0.06 -22.99
N GLU A 217 -17.11 0.97 -23.15
CA GLU A 217 -16.66 2.36 -23.24
C GLU A 217 -16.00 2.84 -21.94
N GLN A 218 -16.58 2.53 -20.77
CA GLN A 218 -16.02 2.84 -19.47
C GLN A 218 -14.67 2.13 -19.23
N LYS A 219 -14.55 0.87 -19.68
CA LYS A 219 -13.28 0.12 -19.65
C LYS A 219 -12.21 0.81 -20.50
N ALA A 220 -12.56 1.25 -21.70
CA ALA A 220 -11.63 1.96 -22.59
C ALA A 220 -11.15 3.29 -21.97
N GLN A 221 -12.07 4.09 -21.42
CA GLN A 221 -11.73 5.33 -20.72
C GLN A 221 -10.85 5.08 -19.50
N PHE A 222 -11.17 4.08 -18.69
CA PHE A 222 -10.37 3.68 -17.52
C PHE A 222 -8.95 3.26 -17.93
N LEU A 223 -8.81 2.40 -18.95
CA LEU A 223 -7.51 1.94 -19.44
C LEU A 223 -6.65 3.06 -20.02
N ASN A 224 -7.25 3.96 -20.80
CA ASN A 224 -6.53 5.10 -21.35
C ASN A 224 -6.00 6.01 -20.24
N TYR A 225 -6.85 6.30 -19.25
CA TYR A 225 -6.42 7.10 -18.10
C TYR A 225 -5.33 6.40 -17.29
N LEU A 226 -5.47 5.09 -17.04
CA LEU A 226 -4.48 4.28 -16.34
C LEU A 226 -3.12 4.26 -17.06
N LYS A 227 -3.11 4.17 -18.40
CA LYS A 227 -1.87 4.25 -19.21
C LYS A 227 -1.14 5.57 -19.00
N HIS A 228 -1.84 6.69 -19.08
CA HIS A 228 -1.25 8.02 -18.84
C HIS A 228 -0.68 8.14 -17.43
N LEU A 229 -1.42 7.70 -16.41
CA LEU A 229 -0.93 7.71 -15.02
C LEU A 229 0.29 6.82 -14.81
N SER A 230 0.32 5.64 -15.44
CA SER A 230 1.45 4.72 -15.31
C SER A 230 2.72 5.30 -15.91
N VAL A 231 2.63 5.94 -17.08
CA VAL A 231 3.76 6.63 -17.70
C VAL A 231 4.24 7.78 -16.80
N MET A 232 3.34 8.63 -16.31
CA MET A 232 3.70 9.72 -15.40
C MET A 232 4.38 9.23 -14.12
N ASN A 233 3.88 8.13 -13.53
CA ASN A 233 4.47 7.57 -12.31
C ASN A 233 5.86 6.97 -12.56
N ILE A 234 6.10 6.34 -13.70
CA ILE A 234 7.44 5.86 -14.08
C ILE A 234 8.42 7.02 -14.14
N PHE A 235 8.06 8.11 -14.82
CA PHE A 235 8.91 9.30 -14.91
C PHE A 235 9.12 9.95 -13.54
N SER A 236 8.08 10.06 -12.70
CA SER A 236 8.21 10.59 -11.34
C SER A 236 9.16 9.75 -10.48
N THR A 237 9.05 8.43 -10.58
CA THR A 237 9.92 7.51 -9.84
C THR A 237 11.36 7.60 -10.32
N LEU A 238 11.59 7.63 -11.63
CA LEU A 238 12.93 7.81 -12.21
C LEU A 238 13.55 9.15 -11.79
N SER A 239 12.78 10.24 -11.81
CA SER A 239 13.24 11.55 -11.35
C SER A 239 13.73 11.51 -9.89
N GLN A 240 12.97 10.87 -8.99
CA GLN A 240 13.35 10.74 -7.58
C GLN A 240 14.66 9.94 -7.40
N TYR A 241 14.90 8.93 -8.23
CA TYR A 241 16.17 8.19 -8.19
C TYR A 241 17.34 9.01 -8.73
N VAL A 242 17.12 9.78 -9.80
CA VAL A 242 18.14 10.69 -10.34
C VAL A 242 18.51 11.75 -9.30
N ASP A 243 17.55 12.36 -8.64
CA ASP A 243 17.76 13.36 -7.60
C ASP A 243 18.60 12.78 -6.44
N LYS A 244 18.29 11.56 -5.98
CA LYS A 244 19.09 10.87 -4.96
C LYS A 244 20.54 10.62 -5.39
N ILE A 245 20.74 10.18 -6.64
CA ILE A 245 22.10 9.94 -7.17
C ILE A 245 22.90 11.25 -7.21
N VAL A 246 22.26 12.33 -7.64
CA VAL A 246 22.89 13.66 -7.69
C VAL A 246 23.23 14.16 -6.27
N GLU A 247 22.36 13.94 -5.30
CA GLU A 247 22.57 14.30 -3.91
C GLU A 247 23.76 13.53 -3.30
N ILE A 248 23.80 12.20 -3.47
CA ILE A 248 24.91 11.34 -3.01
C ILE A 248 26.23 11.80 -3.66
N ARG A 249 26.23 12.10 -4.96
CA ARG A 249 27.41 12.58 -5.66
C ARG A 249 27.90 13.91 -5.09
N ARG A 250 27.00 14.84 -4.75
CA ARG A 250 27.33 16.12 -4.10
C ARG A 250 27.94 15.91 -2.71
N GLU A 251 27.41 15.00 -1.93
CA GLU A 251 27.94 14.68 -0.61
C GLU A 251 29.35 14.08 -0.68
N ILE A 252 29.62 13.19 -1.63
CA ILE A 252 30.96 12.61 -1.85
C ILE A 252 31.95 13.72 -2.24
N VAL A 253 31.61 14.56 -3.22
CA VAL A 253 32.49 15.66 -3.68
C VAL A 253 32.75 16.71 -2.58
N ASN A 254 31.80 16.90 -1.66
CA ASN A 254 31.98 17.84 -0.54
C ASN A 254 32.79 17.24 0.64
N ARG A 255 32.87 15.90 0.75
CA ARG A 255 33.74 15.26 1.75
C ARG A 255 35.22 15.21 1.34
N ASP A 256 35.48 15.29 0.05
CA ASP A 256 36.84 15.29 -0.49
C ASP A 256 37.49 16.70 -0.56
N LYS A 257 36.78 17.71 -0.06
CA LYS A 257 37.27 19.09 0.11
C LYS A 257 37.47 19.40 1.58
#